data_4bee2bbb2e716a19e68fbdf8bf0f6771
#
_entry.id   4bee2bbb2e716a19e68fbdf8bf0f6771
#
_cell.length_a   1.000
_cell.length_b   1.000
_cell.length_c   1.000
_cell.angle_alpha   90.00
_cell.angle_beta   90.00
_cell.angle_gamma   90.00
#
_symmetry.space_group_name_H-M   'P 1'
#
loop_
_entity.id
_entity.type
_entity.pdbx_description
1 polymer ?
#
loop_
_entity_poly.entity_id
_entity_poly.type
_entity_poly.pdbx_seq_one_letter_code
_entity_poly.pdbx_strand_id
1 'polypeptide(L)'
;MRITFYGVRGSTASPGPDTLKYGGNTSCVYVELESGKHLILDAGTGIRKLGQVLALKKDDPIYILLSHGHWDHIQGYPFFVPIYQPDRRIRVMTPDPLGHSQLCSLFEQMDGSSFPITAKDLLSDGECINENVEDYLKKEQIQVERKE
;
A
#
# COMPACT_ATOMS: atom_id res chain seq x y z
N MET A 1 -3.28 18.29 -5.30
CA MET A 1 -2.77 16.90 -5.36
C MET A 1 -1.25 16.89 -5.42
N ARG A 2 -0.56 16.04 -4.62
CA ARG A 2 0.89 15.85 -4.64
C ARG A 2 1.22 14.37 -4.81
N ILE A 3 2.13 14.06 -5.74
CA ILE A 3 2.59 12.69 -6.00
C ILE A 3 4.05 12.58 -5.57
N THR A 4 4.37 11.53 -4.80
CA THR A 4 5.73 11.26 -4.31
C THR A 4 6.07 9.79 -4.58
N PHE A 5 7.21 9.56 -5.22
CA PHE A 5 7.72 8.21 -5.49
C PHE A 5 8.60 7.76 -4.32
N TYR A 6 8.21 6.69 -3.64
CA TYR A 6 8.96 6.05 -2.55
C TYR A 6 9.73 4.82 -3.02
N GLY A 7 9.31 4.24 -4.16
CA GLY A 7 9.98 3.14 -4.82
C GLY A 7 9.57 3.06 -6.28
N VAL A 8 10.55 2.83 -7.15
CA VAL A 8 10.36 2.77 -8.62
C VAL A 8 11.13 1.62 -9.27
N ARG A 9 11.72 0.73 -8.47
CA ARG A 9 12.48 -0.41 -8.97
C ARG A 9 11.56 -1.62 -9.14
N GLY A 10 11.76 -2.38 -10.21
CA GLY A 10 11.10 -3.67 -10.42
C GLY A 10 11.90 -4.85 -9.86
N SER A 11 11.24 -5.95 -9.64
CA SER A 11 11.73 -7.27 -9.23
C SER A 11 12.27 -7.36 -7.80
N THR A 12 13.35 -6.66 -7.47
CA THR A 12 13.95 -6.75 -6.14
C THR A 12 14.55 -5.42 -5.70
N ALA A 13 14.44 -5.13 -4.41
CA ALA A 13 15.13 -3.98 -3.84
C ALA A 13 16.64 -4.13 -3.99
N SER A 14 17.28 -3.11 -4.52
CA SER A 14 18.72 -3.12 -4.84
C SER A 14 19.35 -1.81 -4.40
N PRO A 15 19.73 -1.69 -3.11
CA PRO A 15 20.47 -0.52 -2.63
C PRO A 15 21.90 -0.57 -3.16
N GLY A 16 22.42 0.57 -3.60
CA GLY A 16 23.80 0.64 -4.08
C GLY A 16 24.11 1.91 -4.86
N PRO A 17 25.38 2.09 -5.28
CA PRO A 17 25.79 3.26 -6.04
C PRO A 17 24.99 3.45 -7.35
N ASP A 18 24.64 2.35 -8.01
CA ASP A 18 23.95 2.36 -9.31
C ASP A 18 22.46 2.77 -9.19
N THR A 19 21.92 2.78 -7.96
CA THR A 19 20.52 3.13 -7.70
C THR A 19 20.35 4.48 -6.99
N LEU A 20 21.41 5.25 -6.81
CA LEU A 20 21.38 6.53 -6.08
C LEU A 20 20.42 7.55 -6.69
N LYS A 21 20.27 7.56 -8.02
CA LYS A 21 19.48 8.57 -8.73
C LYS A 21 17.98 8.47 -8.42
N TYR A 22 17.42 7.26 -8.39
CA TYR A 22 15.98 7.02 -8.20
C TYR A 22 15.67 6.18 -6.96
N GLY A 23 16.70 5.71 -6.26
CA GLY A 23 16.59 4.80 -5.13
C GLY A 23 16.48 3.33 -5.54
N GLY A 24 16.76 2.45 -4.59
CA GLY A 24 16.72 0.99 -4.78
C GLY A 24 15.46 0.31 -4.26
N ASN A 25 14.44 1.05 -3.83
CA ASN A 25 13.20 0.49 -3.32
C ASN A 25 12.24 0.07 -4.44
N THR A 26 11.48 -1.00 -4.20
CA THR A 26 10.47 -1.49 -5.12
C THR A 26 9.17 -0.68 -5.02
N SER A 27 8.26 -0.92 -5.96
CA SER A 27 7.11 -0.08 -6.32
C SER A 27 6.31 0.44 -5.12
N CYS A 28 6.29 1.75 -4.96
CA CYS A 28 5.42 2.46 -4.03
C CYS A 28 5.29 3.92 -4.44
N VAL A 29 4.09 4.34 -4.80
CA VAL A 29 3.79 5.73 -5.14
C VAL A 29 2.75 6.27 -4.18
N TYR A 30 3.02 7.41 -3.58
CA TYR A 30 2.11 8.08 -2.66
C TYR A 30 1.45 9.26 -3.34
N VAL A 31 0.13 9.31 -3.25
CA VAL A 31 -0.71 10.41 -3.74
C VAL A 31 -1.42 11.05 -2.55
N GLU A 32 -1.03 12.26 -2.22
CA GLU A 32 -1.72 13.11 -1.26
C GLU A 32 -2.77 13.93 -1.99
N LEU A 33 -4.03 13.65 -1.70
CA LEU A 33 -5.15 14.33 -2.32
C LEU A 33 -5.39 15.71 -1.67
N GLU A 34 -6.05 16.60 -2.37
CA GLU A 34 -6.40 17.93 -1.85
C GLU A 34 -7.37 17.85 -0.66
N SER A 35 -8.16 16.79 -0.60
CA SER A 35 -9.01 16.44 0.55
C SER A 35 -8.25 16.01 1.81
N GLY A 36 -6.92 15.88 1.76
CA GLY A 36 -6.08 15.33 2.84
C GLY A 36 -5.97 13.81 2.83
N LYS A 37 -6.79 13.10 2.06
CA LYS A 37 -6.77 11.62 2.00
C LYS A 37 -5.48 11.08 1.40
N HIS A 38 -5.10 9.87 1.83
CA HIS A 38 -3.85 9.20 1.50
C HIS A 38 -4.10 8.01 0.59
N LEU A 39 -3.69 8.09 -0.66
CA LEU A 39 -3.72 6.97 -1.60
C LEU A 39 -2.30 6.48 -1.87
N ILE A 40 -2.09 5.18 -1.76
CA ILE A 40 -0.82 4.51 -2.02
C ILE A 40 -1.03 3.55 -3.19
N LEU A 41 -0.19 3.63 -4.20
CA LEU A 41 -0.16 2.68 -5.31
C LEU A 41 1.02 1.74 -5.08
N ASP A 42 0.69 0.46 -4.88
CA ASP A 42 1.56 -0.64 -4.51
C ASP A 42 2.24 -0.52 -3.12
N ALA A 43 2.58 -1.67 -2.57
CA ALA A 43 3.15 -1.85 -1.25
C ALA A 43 4.52 -2.55 -1.27
N GLY A 44 5.35 -2.22 -2.27
CA GLY A 44 6.74 -2.65 -2.33
C GLY A 44 7.60 -2.04 -1.22
N THR A 45 8.90 -2.26 -1.22
CA THR A 45 9.78 -1.85 -0.10
C THR A 45 9.79 -0.35 0.18
N GLY A 46 9.40 0.47 -0.81
CA GLY A 46 9.25 1.93 -0.64
C GLY A 46 8.23 2.32 0.43
N ILE A 47 7.21 1.48 0.68
CA ILE A 47 6.14 1.76 1.65
C ILE A 47 6.67 1.86 3.09
N ARG A 48 7.78 1.19 3.40
CA ARG A 48 8.41 1.25 4.73
C ARG A 48 8.76 2.69 5.13
N LYS A 49 9.38 3.44 4.23
CA LYS A 49 9.72 4.85 4.50
C LYS A 49 8.48 5.74 4.55
N LEU A 50 7.54 5.52 3.66
CA LEU A 50 6.25 6.22 3.67
C LEU A 50 5.50 5.96 4.98
N GLY A 51 5.51 4.73 5.49
CA GLY A 51 4.87 4.36 6.75
C GLY A 51 5.35 5.18 7.95
N GLN A 52 6.63 5.54 8.00
CA GLN A 52 7.17 6.41 9.05
C GLN A 52 6.58 7.82 8.98
N VAL A 53 6.33 8.34 7.79
CA VAL A 53 5.70 9.64 7.58
C VAL A 53 4.21 9.60 7.96
N LEU A 54 3.49 8.58 7.50
CA LEU A 54 2.05 8.45 7.73
C LEU A 54 1.70 8.05 9.17
N ALA A 55 2.61 7.41 9.89
CA ALA A 55 2.42 7.09 11.31
C ALA A 55 2.20 8.34 12.18
N LEU A 56 2.66 9.50 11.73
CA LEU A 56 2.49 10.80 12.40
C LEU A 56 1.17 11.49 12.04
N LYS A 57 0.49 11.03 10.98
CA LYS A 57 -0.78 11.59 10.49
C LYS A 57 -1.90 10.61 10.86
N LYS A 58 -2.67 10.86 11.91
CA LYS A 58 -3.57 9.84 12.49
C LYS A 58 -5.03 9.89 12.01
N ASP A 59 -5.45 10.96 11.36
CA ASP A 59 -6.87 11.28 11.28
C ASP A 59 -7.60 10.73 10.04
N ASP A 60 -6.88 10.35 8.99
CA ASP A 60 -7.48 9.91 7.73
C ASP A 60 -7.23 8.43 7.43
N PRO A 61 -8.18 7.74 6.76
CA PRO A 61 -7.95 6.40 6.26
C PRO A 61 -6.86 6.41 5.19
N ILE A 62 -6.08 5.33 5.18
CA ILE A 62 -5.08 5.06 4.14
C ILE A 62 -5.70 4.08 3.14
N TYR A 63 -5.67 4.46 1.88
CA TYR A 63 -6.11 3.62 0.77
C TYR A 63 -4.89 3.06 0.06
N ILE A 64 -4.78 1.73 -0.06
CA ILE A 64 -3.72 1.04 -0.78
C ILE A 64 -4.36 0.35 -2.00
N LEU A 65 -3.95 0.76 -3.18
CA LEU A 65 -4.37 0.17 -4.43
C LEU A 65 -3.21 -0.66 -4.99
N LEU A 66 -3.37 -1.98 -5.00
CA LEU A 66 -2.39 -2.88 -5.58
C LEU A 66 -2.62 -3.03 -7.07
N SER A 67 -1.61 -2.77 -7.87
CA SER A 67 -1.66 -3.01 -9.32
C SER A 67 -1.76 -4.52 -9.61
N HIS A 68 -1.01 -5.33 -8.88
CA HIS A 68 -1.04 -6.79 -8.92
C HIS A 68 -0.26 -7.39 -7.73
N GLY A 69 -0.32 -8.72 -7.56
CA GLY A 69 0.22 -9.43 -6.40
C GLY A 69 1.67 -9.94 -6.53
N HIS A 70 2.50 -9.43 -7.45
CA HIS A 70 3.90 -9.82 -7.49
C HIS A 70 4.65 -9.34 -6.25
N TRP A 71 5.68 -10.09 -5.86
CA TRP A 71 6.40 -9.89 -4.62
C TRP A 71 6.95 -8.47 -4.43
N ASP A 72 7.51 -7.89 -5.46
CA ASP A 72 8.05 -6.52 -5.46
C ASP A 72 6.98 -5.42 -5.26
N HIS A 73 5.71 -5.76 -5.42
CA HIS A 73 4.58 -4.85 -5.19
C HIS A 73 3.92 -5.03 -3.82
N ILE A 74 4.26 -6.10 -3.07
CA ILE A 74 3.62 -6.40 -1.78
C ILE A 74 4.61 -6.58 -0.61
N GLN A 75 5.89 -6.87 -0.89
CA GLN A 75 6.88 -7.29 0.13
C GLN A 75 7.17 -6.24 1.23
N GLY A 76 6.82 -4.98 1.00
CA GLY A 76 7.02 -3.92 1.98
C GLY A 76 5.90 -3.80 3.01
N TYR A 77 4.74 -4.38 2.75
CA TYR A 77 3.56 -4.24 3.59
C TYR A 77 3.80 -4.64 5.06
N PRO A 78 4.48 -5.76 5.38
CA PRO A 78 4.77 -6.13 6.75
C PRO A 78 5.61 -5.11 7.53
N PHE A 79 6.27 -4.20 6.84
CA PHE A 79 7.11 -3.14 7.42
C PHE A 79 6.42 -1.75 7.40
N PHE A 80 5.13 -1.71 7.08
CA PHE A 80 4.34 -0.50 7.02
C PHE A 80 3.81 -0.14 8.42
N VAL A 81 4.48 0.77 9.11
CA VAL A 81 4.18 1.13 10.52
C VAL A 81 2.69 1.32 10.83
N PRO A 82 1.87 1.97 9.97
CA PRO A 82 0.44 2.16 10.27
C PRO A 82 -0.36 0.88 10.52
N ILE A 83 0.04 -0.30 10.00
CA ILE A 83 -0.71 -1.55 10.26
C ILE A 83 -0.63 -2.00 11.71
N TYR A 84 0.34 -1.50 12.47
CA TYR A 84 0.55 -1.78 13.89
C TYR A 84 -0.06 -0.72 14.81
N GLN A 85 -0.66 0.33 14.25
CA GLN A 85 -1.29 1.38 15.04
C GLN A 85 -2.74 1.00 15.37
N PRO A 86 -3.16 1.05 16.64
CA PRO A 86 -4.56 0.85 17.02
C PRO A 86 -5.49 1.82 16.28
N ASP A 87 -6.63 1.29 15.86
CA ASP A 87 -7.71 2.06 15.22
C ASP A 87 -7.34 2.75 13.90
N ARG A 88 -6.16 2.46 13.35
CA ARG A 88 -5.75 3.01 12.05
C ARG A 88 -6.56 2.36 10.94
N ARG A 89 -7.35 3.14 10.22
CA ARG A 89 -8.16 2.64 9.10
C ARG A 89 -7.30 2.47 7.85
N ILE A 90 -7.22 1.23 7.36
CA ILE A 90 -6.48 0.89 6.15
C ILE A 90 -7.40 0.09 5.23
N ARG A 91 -7.55 0.55 4.00
CA ARG A 91 -8.40 -0.06 2.98
C ARG A 91 -7.52 -0.50 1.83
N VAL A 92 -7.47 -1.81 1.59
CA VAL A 92 -6.65 -2.41 0.52
C VAL A 92 -7.58 -2.90 -0.58
N MET A 93 -7.24 -2.57 -1.82
CA MET A 93 -8.03 -2.89 -2.99
C MET A 93 -7.15 -3.22 -4.19
N THR A 94 -7.72 -3.93 -5.16
CA THR A 94 -7.10 -4.22 -6.46
C THR A 94 -8.11 -3.96 -7.58
N PRO A 95 -7.67 -3.44 -8.74
CA PRO A 95 -8.57 -3.19 -9.86
C PRO A 95 -9.09 -4.47 -10.53
N ASP A 96 -8.47 -5.62 -10.26
CA ASP A 96 -8.93 -6.90 -10.79
C ASP A 96 -10.13 -7.42 -9.97
N PRO A 97 -11.32 -7.57 -10.57
CA PRO A 97 -12.48 -8.15 -9.89
C PRO A 97 -12.27 -9.60 -9.41
N LEU A 98 -11.34 -10.32 -10.03
CA LEU A 98 -10.91 -11.67 -9.64
C LEU A 98 -9.70 -11.64 -8.70
N GLY A 99 -9.21 -10.46 -8.35
CA GLY A 99 -7.99 -10.21 -7.60
C GLY A 99 -8.06 -10.55 -6.11
N HIS A 100 -9.09 -11.26 -5.66
CA HIS A 100 -9.16 -11.76 -4.28
C HIS A 100 -7.91 -12.56 -3.89
N SER A 101 -7.34 -13.33 -4.83
CA SER A 101 -6.07 -14.04 -4.62
C SER A 101 -4.88 -13.08 -4.41
N GLN A 102 -4.88 -11.93 -5.03
CA GLN A 102 -3.80 -10.94 -4.90
C GLN A 102 -3.86 -10.23 -3.56
N LEU A 103 -5.06 -9.93 -3.06
CA LEU A 103 -5.26 -9.40 -1.71
C LEU A 103 -4.87 -10.43 -0.65
N CYS A 104 -5.20 -11.72 -0.86
CA CYS A 104 -4.77 -12.80 0.02
C CYS A 104 -3.25 -12.86 0.12
N SER A 105 -2.53 -12.81 -1.00
CA SER A 105 -1.06 -12.85 -1.02
C SER A 105 -0.40 -11.74 -0.20
N LEU A 106 -1.04 -10.57 -0.10
CA LEU A 106 -0.56 -9.48 0.76
C LEU A 106 -0.52 -9.89 2.24
N PHE A 107 -1.51 -10.63 2.70
CA PHE A 107 -1.63 -11.07 4.09
C PHE A 107 -0.96 -12.43 4.34
N GLU A 108 -0.96 -13.33 3.36
CA GLU A 108 -0.35 -14.65 3.45
C GLU A 108 1.15 -14.61 3.69
N GLN A 109 1.85 -13.56 3.23
CA GLN A 109 3.26 -13.36 3.55
C GLN A 109 3.51 -13.16 5.07
N MET A 110 2.46 -12.86 5.84
CA MET A 110 2.48 -12.69 7.29
C MET A 110 1.87 -13.94 7.96
N ASP A 111 2.52 -15.07 7.82
CA ASP A 111 2.01 -16.42 8.19
C ASP A 111 2.52 -16.94 9.52
N GLY A 112 3.37 -16.18 10.22
CA GLY A 112 4.05 -16.60 11.45
C GLY A 112 5.29 -17.46 11.20
N SER A 113 5.48 -17.97 9.98
CA SER A 113 6.63 -18.78 9.56
C SER A 113 7.66 -17.92 8.82
N SER A 114 7.26 -17.33 7.72
CA SER A 114 8.12 -16.45 6.91
C SER A 114 8.25 -15.06 7.51
N PHE A 115 7.24 -14.62 8.22
CA PHE A 115 7.21 -13.35 8.97
C PHE A 115 6.64 -13.61 10.38
N PRO A 116 7.30 -13.12 11.47
CA PRO A 116 6.98 -13.54 12.83
C PRO A 116 5.63 -13.04 13.36
N ILE A 117 5.07 -11.98 12.75
CA ILE A 117 3.77 -11.42 13.10
C ILE A 117 2.76 -11.89 12.07
N THR A 118 1.62 -12.40 12.50
CA THR A 118 0.55 -12.82 11.59
C THR A 118 -0.41 -11.66 11.28
N ALA A 119 -1.14 -11.77 10.18
CA ALA A 119 -2.14 -10.76 9.84
C ALA A 119 -3.21 -10.58 10.93
N LYS A 120 -3.44 -11.61 11.77
CA LYS A 120 -4.39 -11.57 12.89
C LYS A 120 -3.89 -10.75 14.09
N ASP A 121 -2.59 -10.52 14.18
CA ASP A 121 -1.96 -9.77 15.26
C ASP A 121 -1.89 -8.26 14.96
N LEU A 122 -2.37 -7.84 13.78
CA LEU A 122 -2.39 -6.43 13.40
C LEU A 122 -3.40 -5.65 14.24
N LEU A 123 -2.98 -4.47 14.67
CA LEU A 123 -3.80 -3.60 15.53
C LEU A 123 -4.68 -2.62 14.73
N SER A 124 -4.39 -2.43 13.47
CA SER A 124 -5.14 -1.53 12.59
C SER A 124 -6.51 -2.11 12.23
N ASP A 125 -7.47 -1.21 11.96
CA ASP A 125 -8.72 -1.54 11.28
C ASP A 125 -8.44 -1.69 9.77
N GLY A 126 -7.90 -2.85 9.41
CA GLY A 126 -7.55 -3.23 8.04
C GLY A 126 -8.68 -3.97 7.34
N GLU A 127 -9.08 -3.52 6.17
CA GLU A 127 -10.13 -4.15 5.38
C GLU A 127 -9.72 -4.32 3.91
N CYS A 128 -10.00 -5.51 3.35
CA CYS A 128 -9.91 -5.77 1.92
C CYS A 128 -11.21 -5.42 1.24
N ILE A 129 -11.15 -4.51 0.29
CA ILE A 129 -12.31 -4.06 -0.46
C ILE A 129 -12.49 -4.98 -1.67
N ASN A 130 -13.60 -5.73 -1.68
CA ASN A 130 -13.94 -6.72 -2.71
C ASN A 130 -15.03 -6.21 -3.68
N GLU A 131 -15.27 -4.92 -3.73
CA GLU A 131 -16.17 -4.29 -4.69
C GLU A 131 -15.38 -3.55 -5.79
N ASN A 132 -16.09 -3.04 -6.80
CA ASN A 132 -15.45 -2.25 -7.85
C ASN A 132 -14.73 -1.04 -7.26
N VAL A 133 -13.43 -0.90 -7.58
CA VAL A 133 -12.54 0.12 -7.00
C VAL A 133 -13.03 1.53 -7.30
N GLU A 134 -13.50 1.81 -8.53
CA GLU A 134 -13.98 3.13 -8.91
C GLU A 134 -15.23 3.52 -8.10
N ASP A 135 -16.15 2.57 -7.90
CA ASP A 135 -17.37 2.79 -7.15
C ASP A 135 -17.08 3.00 -5.66
N TYR A 136 -16.13 2.22 -5.10
CA TYR A 136 -15.69 2.39 -3.73
C TYR A 136 -15.02 3.76 -3.52
N LEU A 137 -14.09 4.13 -4.38
CA LEU A 137 -13.39 5.42 -4.28
C LEU A 137 -14.35 6.61 -4.43
N LYS A 138 -15.38 6.49 -5.28
CA LYS A 138 -16.45 7.51 -5.38
C LYS A 138 -17.24 7.65 -4.08
N LYS A 139 -17.62 6.53 -3.44
CA LYS A 139 -18.29 6.55 -2.11
C LYS A 139 -17.42 7.26 -1.07
N GLU A 140 -16.13 7.03 -1.13
CA GLU A 140 -15.14 7.68 -0.28
C GLU A 140 -14.80 9.12 -0.70
N GLN A 141 -15.53 9.70 -1.68
CA GLN A 141 -15.31 11.06 -2.21
C GLN A 141 -13.90 11.27 -2.79
N ILE A 142 -13.33 10.21 -3.36
CA ILE A 142 -12.09 10.25 -4.13
C ILE A 142 -12.47 10.20 -5.61
N GLN A 143 -12.28 11.32 -6.31
CA GLN A 143 -12.57 11.37 -7.74
C GLN A 143 -11.47 10.70 -8.54
N VAL A 144 -11.88 9.73 -9.36
CA VAL A 144 -11.01 9.06 -10.33
C VAL A 144 -11.63 9.28 -11.72
N GLU A 145 -10.89 9.91 -12.60
CA GLU A 145 -11.26 10.06 -14.00
C GLU A 145 -10.41 9.12 -14.85
N ARG A 146 -11.08 8.28 -15.61
CA ARG A 146 -10.42 7.48 -16.64
C ARG A 146 -10.34 8.32 -17.92
N LYS A 147 -9.13 8.62 -18.36
CA LYS A 147 -8.94 9.17 -19.70
C LYS A 147 -8.71 8.00 -20.66
N GLU A 148 -9.60 7.89 -21.65
CA GLU A 148 -9.44 6.97 -22.78
C GLU A 148 -8.26 7.40 -23.67
#